data_6f1446b5de86f451aed2decca0088767
#
_entry.id   6f1446b5de86f451aed2decca0088767
#
_cell.length_a   1.000
_cell.length_b   1.000
_cell.length_c   1.000
_cell.angle_alpha   90.00
_cell.angle_beta   90.00
_cell.angle_gamma   90.00
#
_symmetry.space_group_name_H-M   'P 1'
#
loop_
_entity.id
_entity.type
_entity.pdbx_description
1 polymer ?
#
loop_
_entity_poly.entity_id
_entity_poly.type
_entity_poly.pdbx_seq_one_letter_code
_entity_poly.pdbx_strand_id
1 'polypeptide(L)'
;MRTIDIHAHLVPRSMWNAFDAKKDWYGFHFEPGPGAGYVNGGGAHNHLTSPKVKFTPEERLKDMDAQGVDIQVLSIHTPFFGYHLDKKEGQALARDVNQEIAATVRDNPKRFCGMATLPMQDVSTAIAELEHAVTKLGLKGAELDTQVN
;
A
#
# COMPACT_ATOMS: atom_id res chain seq x y z
N MET A 1 20.84 16.87 -9.80
CA MET A 1 20.46 16.44 -8.42
C MET A 1 19.21 15.60 -8.58
N ARG A 2 19.06 14.46 -7.89
CA ARG A 2 17.84 13.64 -7.97
C ARG A 2 16.83 14.10 -6.93
N THR A 3 15.58 14.25 -7.33
CA THR A 3 14.45 14.53 -6.44
C THR A 3 13.78 13.21 -6.03
N ILE A 4 13.73 12.95 -4.73
CA ILE A 4 13.14 11.72 -4.18
C ILE A 4 11.94 12.11 -3.32
N ASP A 5 10.78 11.61 -3.69
CA ASP A 5 9.56 11.68 -2.90
C ASP A 5 9.50 10.46 -1.97
N ILE A 6 9.67 10.69 -0.67
CA ILE A 6 9.69 9.63 0.34
C ILE A 6 8.33 9.35 0.97
N HIS A 7 7.27 10.03 0.54
CA HIS A 7 5.92 9.93 1.10
C HIS A 7 4.89 9.73 -0.03
N ALA A 8 4.99 8.59 -0.70
CA ALA A 8 4.17 8.26 -1.86
C ALA A 8 3.33 7.01 -1.59
N HIS A 9 2.13 7.22 -1.02
CA HIS A 9 1.24 6.12 -0.73
C HIS A 9 0.68 5.45 -1.99
N LEU A 10 0.60 4.13 -1.92
CA LEU A 10 -0.06 3.27 -2.89
C LEU A 10 -1.31 2.66 -2.24
N VAL A 11 -2.41 2.69 -2.96
CA VAL A 11 -3.58 1.89 -2.62
C VAL A 11 -3.57 0.66 -3.52
N PRO A 12 -3.56 -0.56 -2.98
CA PRO A 12 -3.37 -1.77 -3.76
C PRO A 12 -4.41 -1.94 -4.87
N ARG A 13 -3.94 -2.38 -6.05
CA ARG A 13 -4.83 -2.67 -7.17
C ARG A 13 -5.77 -3.83 -6.86
N SER A 14 -5.28 -4.81 -6.07
CA SER A 14 -6.10 -5.91 -5.58
C SER A 14 -7.33 -5.42 -4.81
N MET A 15 -7.21 -4.33 -4.03
CA MET A 15 -8.34 -3.70 -3.34
C MET A 15 -9.36 -3.12 -4.34
N TRP A 16 -8.91 -2.34 -5.32
CA TRP A 16 -9.81 -1.77 -6.32
C TRP A 16 -10.50 -2.84 -7.15
N ASN A 17 -9.78 -3.90 -7.55
CA ASN A 17 -10.35 -5.02 -8.29
C ASN A 17 -11.44 -5.75 -7.47
N ALA A 18 -11.26 -5.91 -6.16
CA ALA A 18 -12.28 -6.48 -5.30
C ALA A 18 -13.53 -5.59 -5.26
N PHE A 19 -13.37 -4.29 -5.08
CA PHE A 19 -14.48 -3.33 -5.04
C PHE A 19 -15.24 -3.23 -6.37
N ASP A 20 -14.54 -3.24 -7.49
CA ASP A 20 -15.14 -3.27 -8.83
C ASP A 20 -15.96 -4.55 -9.04
N ALA A 21 -15.51 -5.66 -8.45
CA ALA A 21 -16.24 -6.93 -8.40
C ALA A 21 -17.34 -6.98 -7.32
N LYS A 22 -17.62 -5.85 -6.63
CA LYS A 22 -18.58 -5.75 -5.51
C LYS A 22 -18.28 -6.73 -4.37
N LYS A 23 -17.01 -6.89 -4.07
CA LYS A 23 -16.50 -7.73 -2.98
C LYS A 23 -15.73 -6.88 -1.99
N ASP A 24 -15.68 -7.34 -0.75
CA ASP A 24 -14.80 -6.78 0.26
C ASP A 24 -13.34 -7.17 0.00
N TRP A 25 -12.43 -6.34 0.49
CA TRP A 25 -11.01 -6.61 0.49
C TRP A 25 -10.51 -6.65 1.94
N TYR A 26 -10.24 -7.83 2.48
CA TYR A 26 -9.80 -8.02 3.89
C TYR A 26 -10.69 -7.25 4.90
N GLY A 27 -12.01 -7.38 4.79
CA GLY A 27 -12.96 -6.68 5.66
C GLY A 27 -13.09 -5.17 5.42
N PHE A 28 -12.42 -4.64 4.40
CA PHE A 28 -12.66 -3.28 3.92
C PHE A 28 -13.77 -3.26 2.88
N HIS A 29 -14.67 -2.27 3.00
CA HIS A 29 -15.84 -2.08 2.13
C HIS A 29 -15.75 -0.73 1.42
N PHE A 30 -16.13 -0.66 0.15
CA PHE A 30 -16.15 0.58 -0.62
C PHE A 30 -17.53 1.24 -0.58
N GLU A 31 -17.53 2.56 -0.39
CA GLU A 31 -18.70 3.41 -0.51
C GLU A 31 -18.41 4.55 -1.51
N PRO A 32 -19.20 4.70 -2.58
CA PRO A 32 -19.05 5.81 -3.52
C PRO A 32 -19.23 7.17 -2.85
N GLY A 33 -18.40 8.15 -3.26
CA GLY A 33 -18.46 9.50 -2.72
C GLY A 33 -17.52 10.46 -3.45
N PRO A 34 -17.37 11.69 -2.95
CA PRO A 34 -16.43 12.67 -3.50
C PRO A 34 -14.99 12.15 -3.55
N GLY A 35 -14.17 12.70 -4.45
CA GLY A 35 -12.79 12.26 -4.63
C GLY A 35 -12.71 10.82 -5.18
N ALA A 36 -12.04 9.93 -4.46
CA ALA A 36 -11.99 8.51 -4.79
C ALA A 36 -13.03 7.67 -4.02
N GLY A 37 -13.89 8.30 -3.19
CA GLY A 37 -14.90 7.67 -2.36
C GLY A 37 -14.43 7.38 -0.93
N TYR A 38 -15.15 6.52 -0.25
CA TYR A 38 -14.84 6.12 1.13
C TYR A 38 -14.51 4.64 1.19
N VAL A 39 -13.61 4.29 2.10
CA VAL A 39 -13.31 2.90 2.45
C VAL A 39 -13.48 2.70 3.93
N ASN A 40 -14.39 1.80 4.29
CA ASN A 40 -14.78 1.49 5.65
C ASN A 40 -14.16 0.17 6.08
N GLY A 41 -13.57 0.11 7.26
CA GLY A 41 -12.99 -1.11 7.83
C GLY A 41 -12.29 -0.83 9.16
N GLY A 42 -12.22 -1.84 10.03
CA GLY A 42 -11.59 -1.68 11.35
C GLY A 42 -12.24 -0.64 12.25
N GLY A 43 -13.53 -0.34 12.06
CA GLY A 43 -14.23 0.71 12.78
C GLY A 43 -13.96 2.14 12.28
N ALA A 44 -13.19 2.30 11.22
CA ALA A 44 -12.86 3.59 10.61
C ALA A 44 -13.66 3.83 9.32
N HIS A 45 -13.98 5.10 9.05
CA HIS A 45 -14.61 5.60 7.82
C HIS A 45 -13.61 6.53 7.12
N ASN A 46 -12.86 5.99 6.15
CA ASN A 46 -11.73 6.67 5.54
C ASN A 46 -12.13 7.32 4.22
N HIS A 47 -12.09 8.66 4.17
CA HIS A 47 -12.33 9.42 2.95
C HIS A 47 -11.07 9.50 2.10
N LEU A 48 -11.09 8.88 0.92
CA LEU A 48 -10.02 8.98 -0.06
C LEU A 48 -10.23 10.24 -0.91
N THR A 49 -9.70 11.36 -0.43
CA THR A 49 -9.94 12.70 -1.01
C THR A 49 -9.32 12.87 -2.39
N SER A 50 -8.16 12.27 -2.63
CA SER A 50 -7.45 12.40 -3.89
C SER A 50 -7.81 11.28 -4.87
N PRO A 51 -8.21 11.60 -6.12
CA PRO A 51 -8.40 10.57 -7.15
C PRO A 51 -7.07 9.87 -7.53
N LYS A 52 -5.92 10.46 -7.21
CA LYS A 52 -4.59 9.89 -7.50
C LYS A 52 -4.30 8.58 -6.76
N VAL A 53 -5.07 8.26 -5.71
CA VAL A 53 -4.96 6.95 -5.03
C VAL A 53 -5.34 5.77 -5.93
N LYS A 54 -6.03 6.03 -7.05
CA LYS A 54 -6.39 5.04 -8.08
C LYS A 54 -5.38 4.96 -9.23
N PHE A 55 -4.33 5.77 -9.23
CA PHE A 55 -3.38 5.83 -10.34
C PHE A 55 -2.71 4.47 -10.57
N THR A 56 -2.67 4.09 -11.83
CA THR A 56 -1.81 3.01 -12.31
C THR A 56 -0.33 3.42 -12.22
N PRO A 57 0.63 2.50 -12.29
CA PRO A 57 2.04 2.85 -12.36
C PRO A 57 2.36 3.85 -13.48
N GLU A 58 1.73 3.70 -14.66
CA GLU A 58 1.94 4.57 -15.82
C GLU A 58 1.39 6.00 -15.58
N GLU A 59 0.23 6.13 -14.95
CA GLU A 59 -0.35 7.43 -14.57
C GLU A 59 0.50 8.10 -13.50
N ARG A 60 1.01 7.32 -12.55
CA ARG A 60 1.93 7.79 -11.51
C ARG A 60 3.23 8.31 -12.11
N LEU A 61 3.81 7.61 -13.08
CA LEU A 61 5.03 8.06 -13.77
C LEU A 61 4.81 9.40 -14.49
N LYS A 62 3.67 9.58 -15.17
CA LYS A 62 3.33 10.86 -15.80
C LYS A 62 3.20 12.00 -14.79
N ASP A 63 2.57 11.73 -13.64
CA ASP A 63 2.42 12.70 -12.56
C ASP A 63 3.78 13.07 -11.95
N MET A 64 4.67 12.09 -11.74
CA MET A 64 6.05 12.31 -11.28
C MET A 64 6.83 13.19 -12.26
N ASP A 65 6.74 12.91 -13.57
CA ASP A 65 7.41 13.69 -14.60
C ASP A 65 6.93 15.15 -14.60
N ALA A 66 5.62 15.36 -14.46
CA ALA A 66 5.03 16.70 -14.37
C ALA A 66 5.47 17.48 -13.12
N GLN A 67 5.81 16.78 -12.03
CA GLN A 67 6.26 17.38 -10.76
C GLN A 67 7.80 17.46 -10.65
N GLY A 68 8.54 16.91 -11.59
CA GLY A 68 10.01 16.83 -11.52
C GLY A 68 10.52 15.87 -10.44
N VAL A 69 9.75 14.80 -10.14
CA VAL A 69 10.13 13.75 -9.20
C VAL A 69 10.81 12.61 -9.93
N ASP A 70 12.06 12.33 -9.59
CA ASP A 70 12.84 11.26 -10.21
C ASP A 70 12.47 9.88 -9.65
N ILE A 71 12.32 9.79 -8.33
CA ILE A 71 12.07 8.53 -7.61
C ILE A 71 10.94 8.73 -6.60
N GLN A 72 10.00 7.79 -6.55
CA GLN A 72 9.04 7.66 -5.44
C GLN A 72 9.33 6.44 -4.59
N VAL A 73 9.25 6.61 -3.26
CA VAL A 73 9.28 5.53 -2.28
C VAL A 73 7.84 5.15 -1.96
N LEU A 74 7.40 4.02 -2.51
CA LEU A 74 6.03 3.53 -2.38
C LEU A 74 5.83 2.82 -1.05
N SER A 75 4.74 3.12 -0.37
CA SER A 75 4.26 2.42 0.80
C SER A 75 2.73 2.30 0.76
N ILE A 76 2.14 1.44 1.57
CA ILE A 76 0.68 1.34 1.65
C ILE A 76 0.09 2.64 2.22
N HIS A 77 -1.11 3.02 1.77
CA HIS A 77 -1.84 4.11 2.40
C HIS A 77 -2.26 3.73 3.83
N THR A 78 -1.93 4.58 4.80
CA THR A 78 -2.01 4.30 6.24
C THR A 78 -3.33 3.69 6.76
N PRO A 79 -4.53 4.06 6.29
CA PRO A 79 -5.78 3.43 6.71
C PRO A 79 -5.84 1.91 6.46
N PHE A 80 -4.94 1.36 5.64
CA PHE A 80 -5.01 -0.02 5.17
C PHE A 80 -3.92 -0.95 5.74
N PHE A 81 -3.29 -0.58 6.84
CA PHE A 81 -2.34 -1.46 7.55
C PHE A 81 -2.98 -2.76 8.05
N GLY A 82 -4.30 -2.75 8.34
CA GLY A 82 -5.04 -3.94 8.71
C GLY A 82 -4.70 -4.49 10.10
N TYR A 83 -4.21 -3.67 11.04
CA TYR A 83 -3.82 -4.14 12.39
C TYR A 83 -4.98 -4.66 13.24
N HIS A 84 -6.23 -4.33 12.86
CA HIS A 84 -7.45 -4.85 13.48
C HIS A 84 -7.82 -6.28 13.03
N LEU A 85 -7.18 -6.78 11.98
CA LEU A 85 -7.43 -8.12 11.46
C LEU A 85 -6.82 -9.19 12.36
N ASP A 86 -7.34 -10.41 12.26
CA ASP A 86 -6.67 -11.53 12.90
C ASP A 86 -5.28 -11.79 12.30
N LYS A 87 -4.48 -12.61 12.98
CA LYS A 87 -3.10 -12.92 12.57
C LYS A 87 -3.02 -13.43 11.12
N LYS A 88 -3.92 -14.33 10.73
CA LYS A 88 -3.89 -14.97 9.41
C LYS A 88 -4.28 -14.00 8.30
N GLU A 89 -5.34 -13.24 8.52
CA GLU A 89 -5.81 -12.23 7.57
C GLU A 89 -4.82 -11.07 7.44
N GLY A 90 -4.28 -10.58 8.57
CA GLY A 90 -3.25 -9.54 8.56
C GLY A 90 -1.97 -9.97 7.82
N GLN A 91 -1.56 -11.24 7.99
CA GLN A 91 -0.44 -11.80 7.23
C GLN A 91 -0.74 -11.86 5.73
N ALA A 92 -1.94 -12.29 5.36
CA ALA A 92 -2.34 -12.38 3.96
C ALA A 92 -2.38 -11.00 3.30
N LEU A 93 -2.99 -10.01 3.97
CA LEU A 93 -3.02 -8.64 3.52
C LEU A 93 -1.59 -8.09 3.30
N ALA A 94 -0.73 -8.21 4.31
CA ALA A 94 0.64 -7.70 4.22
C ALA A 94 1.40 -8.36 3.05
N ARG A 95 1.25 -9.67 2.88
CA ARG A 95 1.88 -10.41 1.79
C ARG A 95 1.41 -9.93 0.42
N ASP A 96 0.11 -9.77 0.21
CA ASP A 96 -0.46 -9.31 -1.05
C ASP A 96 0.02 -7.90 -1.40
N VAL A 97 -0.02 -6.98 -0.44
CA VAL A 97 0.44 -5.59 -0.61
C VAL A 97 1.92 -5.54 -0.96
N ASN A 98 2.76 -6.25 -0.20
CA ASN A 98 4.20 -6.27 -0.41
C ASN A 98 4.59 -6.84 -1.78
N GLN A 99 3.89 -7.87 -2.24
CA GLN A 99 4.07 -8.43 -3.58
C GLN A 99 3.69 -7.44 -4.68
N GLU A 100 2.61 -6.68 -4.51
CA GLU A 100 2.17 -5.67 -5.48
C GLU A 100 3.15 -4.50 -5.54
N ILE A 101 3.61 -3.99 -4.39
CA ILE A 101 4.66 -2.95 -4.34
C ILE A 101 5.93 -3.46 -5.02
N ALA A 102 6.37 -4.66 -4.71
CA ALA A 102 7.57 -5.26 -5.30
C ALA A 102 7.44 -5.44 -6.82
N ALA A 103 6.27 -5.83 -7.32
CA ALA A 103 6.01 -5.92 -8.75
C ALA A 103 6.12 -4.55 -9.43
N THR A 104 5.51 -3.52 -8.85
CA THR A 104 5.59 -2.14 -9.35
C THR A 104 7.03 -1.63 -9.41
N VAL A 105 7.83 -1.90 -8.36
CA VAL A 105 9.25 -1.54 -8.31
C VAL A 105 10.06 -2.31 -9.34
N ARG A 106 9.84 -3.61 -9.49
CA ARG A 106 10.54 -4.47 -10.45
C ARG A 106 10.32 -4.01 -11.89
N ASP A 107 9.10 -3.58 -12.22
CA ASP A 107 8.74 -3.15 -13.57
C ASP A 107 9.33 -1.76 -13.90
N ASN A 108 9.60 -0.92 -12.90
CA ASN A 108 10.17 0.42 -13.04
C ASN A 108 11.25 0.73 -11.99
N PRO A 109 12.38 -0.02 -11.93
CA PRO A 109 13.33 0.01 -10.81
C PRO A 109 14.15 1.31 -10.71
N LYS A 110 14.14 2.15 -11.75
CA LYS A 110 14.80 3.46 -11.75
C LYS A 110 13.89 4.58 -11.22
N ARG A 111 12.59 4.32 -11.11
CA ARG A 111 11.58 5.32 -10.76
C ARG A 111 10.88 5.00 -9.44
N PHE A 112 10.84 3.74 -9.04
CA PHE A 112 10.20 3.32 -7.80
C PHE A 112 11.16 2.62 -6.85
N CYS A 113 10.96 2.87 -5.56
CA CYS A 113 11.51 2.15 -4.44
C CYS A 113 10.32 1.73 -3.55
N GLY A 114 10.41 0.68 -2.77
CA GLY A 114 9.29 0.21 -1.98
C GLY A 114 9.62 -0.05 -0.52
N MET A 115 8.66 0.27 0.35
CA MET A 115 8.63 -0.08 1.77
C MET A 115 7.54 -1.13 2.00
N ALA A 116 7.81 -2.09 2.86
CA ALA A 116 6.84 -3.12 3.22
C ALA A 116 5.82 -2.62 4.24
N THR A 117 4.64 -3.23 4.25
CA THR A 117 3.74 -3.24 5.41
C THR A 117 3.91 -4.55 6.16
N LEU A 118 3.70 -4.53 7.49
CA LEU A 118 3.92 -5.67 8.36
C LEU A 118 2.67 -5.99 9.19
N PRO A 119 2.36 -7.27 9.45
CA PRO A 119 1.24 -7.68 10.29
C PRO A 119 1.60 -7.54 11.78
N MET A 120 1.60 -6.29 12.28
CA MET A 120 2.13 -5.92 13.59
C MET A 120 1.33 -6.49 14.77
N GLN A 121 0.13 -7.02 14.56
CA GLN A 121 -0.66 -7.75 15.56
C GLN A 121 -0.01 -9.07 16.02
N ASP A 122 1.01 -9.57 15.31
CA ASP A 122 1.80 -10.73 15.73
C ASP A 122 3.29 -10.54 15.39
N VAL A 123 4.11 -10.42 16.41
CA VAL A 123 5.55 -10.09 16.29
C VAL A 123 6.31 -11.12 15.45
N SER A 124 6.04 -12.41 15.65
CA SER A 124 6.74 -13.48 14.92
C SER A 124 6.45 -13.44 13.42
N THR A 125 5.21 -13.16 13.06
CA THR A 125 4.76 -13.02 11.68
C THR A 125 5.31 -11.74 11.05
N ALA A 126 5.35 -10.64 11.81
CA ALA A 126 5.91 -9.36 11.33
C ALA A 126 7.41 -9.50 11.02
N ILE A 127 8.19 -10.17 11.87
CA ILE A 127 9.62 -10.44 11.63
C ILE A 127 9.80 -11.29 10.37
N ALA A 128 9.05 -12.37 10.22
CA ALA A 128 9.13 -13.24 9.05
C ALA A 128 8.74 -12.52 7.75
N GLU A 129 7.72 -11.64 7.81
CA GLU A 129 7.31 -10.84 6.67
C GLU A 129 8.36 -9.78 6.30
N LEU A 130 8.97 -9.10 7.28
CA LEU A 130 10.04 -8.14 7.03
C LEU A 130 11.25 -8.82 6.37
N GLU A 131 11.67 -9.96 6.90
CA GLU A 131 12.76 -10.73 6.31
C GLU A 131 12.45 -11.12 4.86
N HIS A 132 11.25 -11.64 4.60
CA HIS A 132 10.80 -11.98 3.25
C HIS A 132 10.78 -10.74 2.33
N ALA A 133 10.20 -9.64 2.78
CA ALA A 133 10.08 -8.41 1.99
C ALA A 133 11.43 -7.85 1.57
N VAL A 134 12.41 -7.85 2.47
CA VAL A 134 13.75 -7.33 2.19
C VAL A 134 14.56 -8.32 1.37
N THR A 135 14.60 -9.60 1.74
CA THR A 135 15.53 -10.57 1.13
C THR A 135 14.99 -11.19 -0.16
N LYS A 136 13.67 -11.34 -0.31
CA LYS A 136 13.04 -11.98 -1.48
C LYS A 136 12.36 -10.99 -2.42
N LEU A 137 11.73 -9.95 -1.88
CA LEU A 137 11.02 -8.96 -2.69
C LEU A 137 11.87 -7.73 -3.02
N GLY A 138 13.00 -7.52 -2.33
CA GLY A 138 13.92 -6.40 -2.58
C GLY A 138 13.44 -5.05 -2.07
N LEU A 139 12.42 -5.04 -1.19
CA LEU A 139 11.95 -3.83 -0.52
C LEU A 139 13.02 -3.29 0.44
N LYS A 140 13.00 -2.00 0.76
CA LYS A 140 14.11 -1.32 1.44
C LYS A 140 13.93 -1.16 2.96
N GLY A 141 12.80 -1.58 3.47
CA GLY A 141 12.43 -1.50 4.89
C GLY A 141 10.93 -1.64 5.02
N ALA A 142 10.36 -1.13 6.10
CA ALA A 142 8.92 -1.12 6.32
C ALA A 142 8.42 0.25 6.77
N GLU A 143 7.17 0.55 6.45
CA GLU A 143 6.39 1.63 7.05
C GLU A 143 5.47 1.05 8.10
N LEU A 144 5.42 1.69 9.26
CA LEU A 144 4.58 1.31 10.40
C LEU A 144 3.72 2.48 10.81
N ASP A 145 2.50 2.20 11.31
CA ASP A 145 1.70 3.22 11.97
C ASP A 145 2.30 3.58 13.34
N THR A 146 1.96 4.77 13.81
CA THR A 146 2.37 5.27 15.14
C THR A 146 1.69 4.52 16.28
N GLN A 147 0.58 3.84 16.01
CA GLN A 147 -0.16 3.00 16.94
C GLN A 147 -0.34 1.60 16.39
N VAL A 148 0.15 0.63 17.13
CA VAL A 148 -0.16 -0.79 16.95
C VAL A 148 -1.00 -1.19 18.16
N ASN A 149 -2.21 -1.71 17.95
CA ASN A 149 -3.15 -2.07 19.01
C ASN A 149 -2.60 -3.10 19.98
#